data_24325c577792da075a6efc295edb86c1
#
_entry.id   24325c577792da075a6efc295edb86c1
#
_cell.length_a   1.000
_cell.length_b   1.000
_cell.length_c   1.000
_cell.angle_alpha   90.00
_cell.angle_beta   90.00
_cell.angle_gamma   90.00
#
_symmetry.space_group_name_H-M   'P 1'
#
loop_
_entity.id
_entity.type
_entity.pdbx_description
1 polymer ?
#
loop_
_entity_poly.entity_id
_entity_poly.type
_entity_poly.pdbx_seq_one_letter_code
_entity_poly.pdbx_strand_id
1 'polypeptide(L)'
;MLAFNRALALTRALAISGTLLFNAEVTMASSHMDAPLITRDPSAHITDLYAFVSKVGDQKYLTVAVAVYPFEEPSIGPNKYNFDDNVLYAIHISTGTDLAEGEPTISYLFKFNTLFKNNNTIAQSFLGPIENVDDANQNLTQLYSVTKVVRSERHEGTGGEQSGEKTEILGSGLTVPPNNQGLVTSHYNQNENGNSLAKEGVNDPSQLDVYTSESIHSINRGYVVFAGQRSDGFYANIQSIFDLDTTFSGPEKPLDTQAGFNVHMIALNIPVSELGGDSRWLASMRQRLAKL
;
A
#
# COMPACT_ATOMS: atom_id res chain seq x y z
N MET A 1 -5.32 -25.15 58.54
CA MET A 1 -4.40 -25.43 57.42
C MET A 1 -5.09 -25.56 56.04
N LEU A 2 -6.22 -26.22 55.90
CA LEU A 2 -6.91 -26.40 54.61
C LEU A 2 -7.49 -25.11 53.99
N ALA A 3 -7.95 -24.16 54.80
CA ALA A 3 -8.50 -22.87 54.29
C ALA A 3 -7.44 -21.92 53.73
N PHE A 4 -6.24 -21.94 54.31
CA PHE A 4 -5.14 -21.08 53.88
C PHE A 4 -4.55 -21.53 52.52
N ASN A 5 -4.50 -22.82 52.27
CA ASN A 5 -4.04 -23.39 51.00
C ASN A 5 -5.03 -23.14 49.84
N ARG A 6 -6.35 -23.05 50.14
CA ARG A 6 -7.37 -22.70 49.10
C ARG A 6 -7.33 -21.24 48.72
N ALA A 7 -7.08 -20.35 49.68
CA ALA A 7 -6.93 -18.91 49.39
C ALA A 7 -5.68 -18.61 48.53
N LEU A 8 -4.56 -19.31 48.80
CA LEU A 8 -3.32 -19.19 48.06
C LEU A 8 -3.45 -19.77 46.62
N ALA A 9 -4.24 -20.83 46.44
CA ALA A 9 -4.51 -21.39 45.12
C ALA A 9 -5.41 -20.46 44.27
N LEU A 10 -6.41 -19.84 44.88
CA LEU A 10 -7.28 -18.85 44.18
C LEU A 10 -6.51 -17.59 43.79
N THR A 11 -5.66 -17.07 44.67
CA THR A 11 -4.83 -15.90 44.33
C THR A 11 -3.81 -16.19 43.22
N ARG A 12 -3.25 -17.39 43.17
CA ARG A 12 -2.35 -17.79 42.06
C ARG A 12 -3.12 -18.00 40.75
N ALA A 13 -4.33 -18.55 40.79
CA ALA A 13 -5.17 -18.69 39.59
C ALA A 13 -5.62 -17.33 39.06
N LEU A 14 -5.98 -16.38 39.93
CA LEU A 14 -6.33 -15.02 39.51
C LEU A 14 -5.10 -14.24 38.93
N ALA A 15 -3.91 -14.43 39.54
CA ALA A 15 -2.69 -13.80 39.01
C ALA A 15 -2.27 -14.35 37.64
N ILE A 16 -2.46 -15.68 37.42
CA ILE A 16 -2.16 -16.28 36.10
C ILE A 16 -3.20 -15.87 35.07
N SER A 17 -4.48 -15.77 35.45
CA SER A 17 -5.54 -15.28 34.57
C SER A 17 -5.34 -13.78 34.21
N GLY A 18 -4.88 -12.97 35.18
CA GLY A 18 -4.57 -11.56 34.94
C GLY A 18 -3.37 -11.34 34.02
N THR A 19 -2.31 -12.16 34.12
CA THR A 19 -1.15 -12.09 33.24
C THR A 19 -1.44 -12.60 31.83
N LEU A 20 -2.37 -13.54 31.66
CA LEU A 20 -2.80 -13.99 30.32
C LEU A 20 -3.67 -12.94 29.61
N LEU A 21 -4.38 -12.08 30.35
CA LEU A 21 -5.15 -10.99 29.74
C LEU A 21 -4.28 -9.78 29.32
N PHE A 22 -3.08 -9.62 29.89
CA PHE A 22 -2.16 -8.54 29.52
C PHE A 22 -1.16 -8.92 28.40
N ASN A 23 -1.09 -10.20 28.02
CA ASN A 23 -0.30 -10.68 26.89
C ASN A 23 -1.17 -11.11 25.69
N ALA A 24 -2.43 -10.67 25.61
CA ALA A 24 -3.08 -10.63 24.33
C ALA A 24 -2.36 -9.57 23.51
N GLU A 25 -1.36 -9.99 22.76
CA GLU A 25 -0.93 -9.20 21.61
C GLU A 25 -2.21 -8.91 20.85
N VAL A 26 -2.59 -7.63 20.79
CA VAL A 26 -3.69 -7.19 19.98
C VAL A 26 -3.21 -7.43 18.54
N THR A 27 -3.51 -8.59 18.01
CA THR A 27 -3.41 -8.81 16.57
C THR A 27 -4.39 -7.84 15.95
N MET A 28 -3.86 -6.70 15.52
CA MET A 28 -4.63 -5.73 14.74
C MET A 28 -4.89 -6.41 13.40
N ALA A 29 -6.06 -6.99 13.25
CA ALA A 29 -6.55 -7.41 11.96
C ALA A 29 -7.00 -6.16 11.22
N SER A 30 -6.49 -5.94 10.01
CA SER A 30 -6.82 -4.77 9.22
C SER A 30 -8.25 -4.86 8.71
N SER A 31 -9.15 -4.03 9.24
CA SER A 31 -10.51 -3.85 8.73
C SER A 31 -10.59 -2.75 7.66
N HIS A 32 -9.47 -2.11 7.34
CA HIS A 32 -9.39 -0.88 6.57
C HIS A 32 -10.01 0.34 7.29
N MET A 33 -10.44 0.16 8.54
CA MET A 33 -11.04 1.21 9.39
C MET A 33 -10.61 1.08 10.84
N ASP A 34 -9.49 0.44 11.13
CA ASP A 34 -9.07 0.05 12.49
C ASP A 34 -8.69 1.24 13.37
N ALA A 35 -8.18 2.30 12.79
CA ALA A 35 -7.70 3.46 13.52
C ALA A 35 -8.65 4.65 13.36
N PRO A 36 -9.43 5.03 14.40
CA PRO A 36 -10.48 6.05 14.26
C PRO A 36 -9.99 7.42 13.80
N LEU A 37 -8.75 7.79 14.08
CA LEU A 37 -8.20 9.08 13.67
C LEU A 37 -7.78 9.11 12.21
N ILE A 38 -7.29 7.99 11.68
CA ILE A 38 -6.83 7.91 10.29
C ILE A 38 -8.00 7.94 9.30
N THR A 39 -9.20 7.59 9.70
CA THR A 39 -10.41 7.68 8.87
C THR A 39 -10.74 9.12 8.44
N ARG A 40 -10.13 10.11 9.10
CA ARG A 40 -10.24 11.54 8.73
C ARG A 40 -9.23 11.94 7.66
N ASP A 41 -8.30 11.07 7.33
CA ASP A 41 -7.28 11.27 6.31
C ASP A 41 -7.16 9.99 5.45
N PRO A 42 -8.16 9.72 4.60
CA PRO A 42 -8.22 8.45 3.86
C PRO A 42 -7.03 8.26 2.93
N SER A 43 -6.52 9.33 2.32
CA SER A 43 -5.38 9.26 1.40
C SER A 43 -4.07 8.86 2.10
N ALA A 44 -3.98 9.09 3.41
CA ALA A 44 -2.88 8.66 4.26
C ALA A 44 -3.15 7.31 4.95
N HIS A 45 -4.32 6.72 4.79
CA HIS A 45 -4.70 5.49 5.46
C HIS A 45 -4.12 4.28 4.73
N ILE A 46 -3.16 3.59 5.36
CA ILE A 46 -2.62 2.32 4.86
C ILE A 46 -3.64 1.22 5.12
N THR A 47 -3.97 0.45 4.08
CA THR A 47 -4.85 -0.72 4.20
C THR A 47 -4.04 -2.00 4.29
N ASP A 48 -3.13 -2.22 3.34
CA ASP A 48 -2.39 -3.45 3.20
C ASP A 48 -0.93 -3.23 2.80
N LEU A 49 -0.10 -4.19 3.18
CA LEU A 49 1.28 -4.33 2.73
C LEU A 49 1.51 -5.74 2.23
N TYR A 50 1.87 -5.87 0.96
CA TYR A 50 2.25 -7.13 0.33
C TYR A 50 3.75 -7.13 0.06
N ALA A 51 4.43 -8.23 0.38
CA ALA A 51 5.85 -8.40 0.09
C ALA A 51 6.14 -9.85 -0.32
N PHE A 52 6.71 -10.03 -1.50
CA PHE A 52 7.03 -11.35 -2.05
C PHE A 52 8.19 -11.27 -3.04
N VAL A 53 8.80 -12.42 -3.31
CA VAL A 53 9.83 -12.53 -4.34
C VAL A 53 9.18 -12.83 -5.68
N SER A 54 9.49 -11.99 -6.67
CA SER A 54 9.07 -12.18 -8.06
C SER A 54 10.28 -12.36 -8.99
N LYS A 55 10.03 -12.81 -10.20
CA LYS A 55 11.06 -13.01 -11.23
C LYS A 55 10.54 -12.53 -12.58
N VAL A 56 11.34 -11.69 -13.24
CA VAL A 56 11.09 -11.24 -14.62
C VAL A 56 12.32 -11.59 -15.46
N GLY A 57 12.17 -12.50 -16.39
CA GLY A 57 13.32 -13.11 -17.08
C GLY A 57 14.23 -13.81 -16.07
N ASP A 58 15.51 -13.46 -16.03
CA ASP A 58 16.48 -13.99 -15.06
C ASP A 58 16.66 -13.09 -13.83
N GLN A 59 16.08 -11.92 -13.84
CA GLN A 59 16.18 -10.95 -12.75
C GLN A 59 15.17 -11.30 -11.64
N LYS A 60 15.68 -11.39 -10.39
CA LYS A 60 14.86 -11.54 -9.18
C LYS A 60 14.61 -10.19 -8.52
N TYR A 61 13.40 -10.01 -8.03
CA TYR A 61 12.96 -8.81 -7.32
C TYR A 61 12.34 -9.19 -5.99
N LEU A 62 12.52 -8.31 -5.00
CA LEU A 62 11.58 -8.16 -3.92
C LEU A 62 10.48 -7.22 -4.42
N THR A 63 9.30 -7.74 -4.61
CA THR A 63 8.12 -6.94 -4.93
C THR A 63 7.44 -6.53 -3.66
N VAL A 64 7.29 -5.22 -3.45
CA VAL A 64 6.54 -4.65 -2.34
C VAL A 64 5.39 -3.84 -2.92
N ALA A 65 4.17 -4.14 -2.48
CA ALA A 65 3.00 -3.37 -2.86
C ALA A 65 2.28 -2.88 -1.60
N VAL A 66 1.90 -1.62 -1.60
CA VAL A 66 1.25 -0.95 -0.48
C VAL A 66 -0.03 -0.33 -0.95
N ALA A 67 -1.13 -0.65 -0.30
CA ALA A 67 -2.43 -0.06 -0.56
C ALA A 67 -2.75 1.02 0.49
N VAL A 68 -3.29 2.13 0.00
CA VAL A 68 -3.78 3.26 0.78
C VAL A 68 -5.14 3.69 0.23
N TYR A 69 -5.83 4.57 0.94
CA TYR A 69 -7.13 5.11 0.54
C TYR A 69 -8.19 4.00 0.40
N PRO A 70 -8.73 3.48 1.52
CA PRO A 70 -9.70 2.38 1.50
C PRO A 70 -11.05 2.79 0.91
N PHE A 71 -11.81 1.82 0.44
CA PHE A 71 -13.21 1.96 0.03
C PHE A 71 -13.44 2.96 -1.09
N GLU A 72 -12.55 3.02 -2.06
CA GLU A 72 -12.76 3.82 -3.25
C GLU A 72 -13.86 3.19 -4.11
N GLU A 73 -14.95 3.91 -4.30
CA GLU A 73 -16.04 3.51 -5.20
C GLU A 73 -15.63 3.72 -6.66
N PRO A 74 -15.91 2.78 -7.54
CA PRO A 74 -15.78 2.99 -8.99
C PRO A 74 -16.69 4.14 -9.45
N SER A 75 -16.20 4.96 -10.39
CA SER A 75 -17.03 5.97 -11.10
C SER A 75 -17.72 6.99 -10.18
N ILE A 76 -16.97 7.61 -9.30
CA ILE A 76 -17.49 8.63 -8.34
C ILE A 76 -17.94 9.94 -8.99
N GLY A 77 -18.09 9.99 -10.32
CA GLY A 77 -18.50 11.19 -11.05
C GLY A 77 -17.33 12.06 -11.49
N PRO A 78 -17.46 13.42 -11.46
CA PRO A 78 -16.44 14.30 -12.00
C PRO A 78 -15.17 14.43 -11.14
N ASN A 79 -15.17 13.87 -9.95
CA ASN A 79 -14.03 13.83 -9.05
C ASN A 79 -13.24 12.54 -9.20
N LYS A 80 -12.09 12.51 -8.57
CA LYS A 80 -11.20 11.34 -8.57
C LYS A 80 -10.52 11.21 -7.21
N TYR A 81 -10.29 9.97 -6.81
CA TYR A 81 -9.40 9.66 -5.69
C TYR A 81 -7.96 9.94 -6.09
N ASN A 82 -7.13 10.42 -5.18
CA ASN A 82 -5.76 10.82 -5.46
C ASN A 82 -4.86 10.49 -4.28
N PHE A 83 -3.57 10.25 -4.55
CA PHE A 83 -2.56 10.40 -3.52
C PHE A 83 -2.53 11.86 -3.05
N ASP A 84 -2.25 12.10 -1.77
CA ASP A 84 -2.16 13.45 -1.22
C ASP A 84 -0.75 14.01 -1.44
N ASP A 85 -0.67 15.20 -2.04
CA ASP A 85 0.59 15.91 -2.30
C ASP A 85 1.32 16.30 -1.00
N ASN A 86 0.60 16.36 0.13
CA ASN A 86 1.15 16.68 1.46
C ASN A 86 1.59 15.45 2.26
N VAL A 87 1.33 14.25 1.75
CA VAL A 87 1.75 12.98 2.37
C VAL A 87 3.05 12.50 1.74
N LEU A 88 4.01 12.14 2.56
CA LEU A 88 5.20 11.40 2.13
C LEU A 88 4.95 9.92 2.40
N TYR A 89 4.77 9.14 1.33
CA TYR A 89 4.62 7.69 1.42
C TYR A 89 6.00 7.06 1.44
N ALA A 90 6.24 6.14 2.38
CA ALA A 90 7.56 5.53 2.54
C ALA A 90 7.46 4.00 2.71
N ILE A 91 8.20 3.26 1.89
CA ILE A 91 8.45 1.83 2.06
C ILE A 91 9.81 1.69 2.73
N HIS A 92 9.86 1.00 3.86
CA HIS A 92 11.08 0.74 4.61
C HIS A 92 11.47 -0.72 4.51
N ILE A 93 12.74 -0.97 4.28
CA ILE A 93 13.33 -2.31 4.26
C ILE A 93 14.41 -2.37 5.35
N SER A 94 14.28 -3.34 6.24
CA SER A 94 15.29 -3.66 7.24
C SER A 94 16.08 -4.88 6.78
N THR A 95 17.41 -4.81 6.87
CA THR A 95 18.32 -5.90 6.53
C THR A 95 19.39 -6.07 7.61
N GLY A 96 20.09 -7.21 7.63
CA GLY A 96 21.20 -7.44 8.54
C GLY A 96 20.81 -7.30 10.03
N THR A 97 21.60 -6.56 10.78
CA THR A 97 21.37 -6.31 12.23
C THR A 97 20.16 -5.44 12.51
N ASP A 98 19.83 -4.49 11.61
CA ASP A 98 18.67 -3.60 11.73
C ASP A 98 17.34 -4.37 11.73
N LEU A 99 17.35 -5.60 11.21
CA LEU A 99 16.17 -6.46 11.17
C LEU A 99 15.61 -6.77 12.56
N ALA A 100 16.49 -7.04 13.53
CA ALA A 100 16.10 -7.35 14.91
C ALA A 100 15.60 -6.12 15.68
N GLU A 101 16.06 -4.94 15.29
CA GLU A 101 15.68 -3.66 15.91
C GLU A 101 14.44 -3.04 15.25
N GLY A 102 14.02 -3.56 14.09
CA GLY A 102 12.92 -2.98 13.28
C GLY A 102 13.28 -1.61 12.70
N GLU A 103 14.58 -1.30 12.60
CA GLU A 103 15.06 -0.05 12.05
C GLU A 103 15.24 -0.14 10.53
N PRO A 104 14.88 0.88 9.75
CA PRO A 104 15.02 0.84 8.31
C PRO A 104 16.49 0.97 7.88
N THR A 105 16.99 -0.01 7.16
CA THR A 105 18.29 0.06 6.46
C THR A 105 18.16 0.87 5.17
N ILE A 106 17.06 0.64 4.44
CA ILE A 106 16.76 1.31 3.18
C ILE A 106 15.32 1.84 3.24
N SER A 107 15.12 3.07 2.78
CA SER A 107 13.80 3.68 2.64
C SER A 107 13.59 4.13 1.21
N TYR A 108 12.40 3.86 0.67
CA TYR A 108 11.94 4.36 -0.62
C TYR A 108 10.82 5.36 -0.38
N LEU A 109 11.05 6.61 -0.78
CA LEU A 109 10.17 7.75 -0.53
C LEU A 109 9.45 8.11 -1.82
N PHE A 110 8.12 8.21 -1.74
CA PHE A 110 7.25 8.58 -2.85
C PHE A 110 6.61 9.93 -2.55
N LYS A 111 6.81 10.89 -3.45
CA LYS A 111 6.24 12.23 -3.37
C LYS A 111 5.40 12.48 -4.61
N PHE A 112 4.14 12.84 -4.40
CA PHE A 112 3.17 13.11 -5.46
C PHE A 112 3.00 14.62 -5.68
N ASN A 113 2.55 14.96 -6.89
CA ASN A 113 2.20 16.32 -7.28
C ASN A 113 1.01 16.29 -8.25
N THR A 114 -0.06 16.96 -7.86
CA THR A 114 -1.31 17.03 -8.61
C THR A 114 -1.32 18.24 -9.54
N LEU A 115 -1.69 18.03 -10.79
CA LEU A 115 -1.75 19.04 -11.83
C LEU A 115 -3.16 19.15 -12.40
N PHE A 116 -3.64 20.38 -12.60
CA PHE A 116 -4.88 20.68 -13.32
C PHE A 116 -4.57 21.39 -14.62
N LYS A 117 -5.13 20.88 -15.74
CA LYS A 117 -5.02 21.56 -17.04
C LYS A 117 -5.97 22.76 -17.13
N ASN A 118 -7.18 22.61 -16.58
CA ASN A 118 -8.20 23.66 -16.56
C ASN A 118 -8.90 23.71 -15.19
N ASN A 119 -8.65 24.77 -14.44
CA ASN A 119 -9.25 25.02 -13.12
C ASN A 119 -10.62 25.72 -13.19
N ASN A 120 -11.09 26.08 -14.40
CA ASN A 120 -12.34 26.82 -14.58
C ASN A 120 -13.51 25.91 -15.00
N THR A 121 -13.46 24.65 -14.62
CA THR A 121 -14.53 23.67 -14.89
C THR A 121 -14.96 22.94 -13.63
N ILE A 122 -16.22 22.51 -13.59
CA ILE A 122 -16.72 21.62 -12.53
C ILE A 122 -16.32 20.16 -12.75
N ALA A 123 -15.98 19.77 -13.98
CA ALA A 123 -15.46 18.46 -14.31
C ALA A 123 -13.97 18.40 -13.96
N GLN A 124 -13.64 18.08 -12.72
CA GLN A 124 -12.27 18.20 -12.21
C GLN A 124 -11.34 17.16 -12.80
N SER A 125 -11.75 15.91 -12.92
CA SER A 125 -10.86 14.82 -13.33
C SER A 125 -10.75 14.63 -14.84
N PHE A 126 -11.81 14.89 -15.61
CA PHE A 126 -11.83 14.68 -17.05
C PHE A 126 -12.68 15.72 -17.80
N LEU A 127 -12.37 15.94 -19.07
CA LEU A 127 -13.08 16.85 -19.98
C LEU A 127 -13.77 16.11 -21.14
N GLY A 128 -13.56 14.81 -21.23
CA GLY A 128 -14.10 13.90 -22.25
C GLY A 128 -13.52 12.49 -22.07
N PRO A 129 -13.76 11.57 -23.01
CA PRO A 129 -13.17 10.24 -23.00
C PRO A 129 -11.62 10.32 -22.95
N ILE A 130 -11.03 9.39 -22.20
CA ILE A 130 -9.57 9.28 -22.01
C ILE A 130 -9.10 8.01 -22.71
N GLU A 131 -8.20 8.13 -23.67
CA GLU A 131 -7.69 7.01 -24.46
C GLU A 131 -6.35 6.48 -23.95
N ASN A 132 -5.54 7.33 -23.28
CA ASN A 132 -4.22 6.99 -22.75
C ASN A 132 -3.84 7.93 -21.59
N VAL A 133 -2.70 7.68 -20.93
CA VAL A 133 -2.29 8.47 -19.76
C VAL A 133 -1.93 9.92 -20.06
N ASP A 134 -1.60 10.25 -21.31
CA ASP A 134 -1.26 11.61 -21.76
C ASP A 134 -2.43 12.34 -22.41
N ASP A 135 -3.61 11.73 -22.46
CA ASP A 135 -4.79 12.27 -23.12
C ASP A 135 -5.10 13.69 -22.66
N ALA A 136 -5.41 14.56 -23.62
CA ALA A 136 -5.77 15.95 -23.37
C ALA A 136 -7.03 16.09 -22.52
N ASN A 137 -7.92 15.12 -22.56
CA ASN A 137 -9.15 15.08 -21.77
C ASN A 137 -8.91 14.73 -20.29
N GLN A 138 -7.74 14.24 -19.91
CA GLN A 138 -7.38 14.16 -18.51
C GLN A 138 -7.14 15.58 -17.97
N ASN A 139 -8.08 16.09 -17.20
CA ASN A 139 -7.95 17.41 -16.60
C ASN A 139 -7.10 17.42 -15.33
N LEU A 140 -7.32 16.42 -14.46
CA LEU A 140 -6.51 16.19 -13.27
C LEU A 140 -5.55 15.04 -13.52
N THR A 141 -4.27 15.30 -13.40
CA THR A 141 -3.21 14.29 -13.50
C THR A 141 -2.32 14.36 -12.27
N GLN A 142 -1.69 13.23 -11.93
CA GLN A 142 -0.65 13.20 -10.89
C GLN A 142 0.66 12.68 -11.47
N LEU A 143 1.74 13.30 -11.03
CA LEU A 143 3.11 12.83 -11.23
C LEU A 143 3.74 12.49 -9.89
N TYR A 144 4.69 11.56 -9.89
CA TYR A 144 5.43 11.25 -8.67
C TYR A 144 6.92 11.07 -8.90
N SER A 145 7.66 11.10 -7.81
CA SER A 145 9.09 10.80 -7.76
C SER A 145 9.34 9.68 -6.75
N VAL A 146 10.42 8.92 -6.98
CA VAL A 146 10.91 7.87 -6.10
C VAL A 146 12.33 8.21 -5.68
N THR A 147 12.56 8.30 -4.37
CA THR A 147 13.86 8.58 -3.78
C THR A 147 14.27 7.41 -2.88
N LYS A 148 15.47 6.87 -3.08
CA LYS A 148 16.09 5.88 -2.21
C LYS A 148 16.93 6.58 -1.16
N VAL A 149 16.77 6.19 0.10
CA VAL A 149 17.59 6.63 1.23
C VAL A 149 18.21 5.40 1.86
N VAL A 150 19.52 5.35 1.98
CA VAL A 150 20.26 4.26 2.64
C VAL A 150 20.91 4.83 3.89
N ARG A 151 20.62 4.22 5.04
CA ARG A 151 21.25 4.56 6.30
C ARG A 151 22.63 3.89 6.38
N SER A 152 23.66 4.67 6.72
CA SER A 152 24.97 4.11 7.00
C SER A 152 24.95 3.36 8.32
N GLU A 153 25.60 2.18 8.37
CA GLU A 153 25.76 1.42 9.60
C GLU A 153 26.44 2.27 10.67
N ARG A 154 25.97 2.18 11.91
CA ARG A 154 26.67 2.74 13.07
C ARG A 154 27.96 1.94 13.27
N HIS A 155 29.09 2.53 12.99
CA HIS A 155 30.36 2.00 13.48
C HIS A 155 30.49 2.36 14.97
N GLU A 156 30.29 1.38 15.85
CA GLU A 156 30.73 1.47 17.25
C GLU A 156 32.24 1.50 17.28
N GLY A 157 32.80 2.68 17.35
CA GLY A 157 34.26 2.84 17.54
C GLY A 157 34.73 4.25 17.26
N THR A 158 35.07 4.95 18.32
CA THR A 158 35.75 6.26 18.38
C THR A 158 34.93 7.50 18.02
N GLY A 159 34.21 8.03 19.02
CA GLY A 159 34.09 9.49 19.24
C GLY A 159 33.50 10.34 18.14
N GLY A 160 32.30 10.04 17.68
CA GLY A 160 31.57 10.92 16.78
C GLY A 160 30.38 10.22 16.13
N GLU A 161 29.15 10.45 16.63
CA GLU A 161 27.92 10.03 15.99
C GLU A 161 27.72 10.81 14.68
N GLN A 162 28.17 10.27 13.57
CA GLN A 162 27.66 10.69 12.26
C GLN A 162 26.93 9.50 11.62
N SER A 163 25.63 9.39 11.89
CA SER A 163 24.75 8.60 11.04
C SER A 163 24.62 9.33 9.70
N GLY A 164 25.32 8.88 8.69
CA GLY A 164 25.21 9.42 7.34
C GLY A 164 24.03 8.76 6.62
N GLU A 165 23.20 9.55 5.97
CA GLU A 165 22.19 9.05 5.02
C GLU A 165 22.67 9.35 3.60
N LYS A 166 22.63 8.31 2.75
CA LYS A 166 22.86 8.48 1.31
C LYS A 166 21.52 8.50 0.59
N THR A 167 21.25 9.61 -0.07
CA THR A 167 20.01 9.83 -0.83
C THR A 167 20.27 9.78 -2.32
N GLU A 168 19.39 9.11 -3.06
CA GLU A 168 19.45 8.98 -4.52
C GLU A 168 18.04 9.07 -5.11
N ILE A 169 17.83 9.92 -6.12
CA ILE A 169 16.58 9.96 -6.88
C ILE A 169 16.62 8.83 -7.92
N LEU A 170 15.72 7.85 -7.77
CA LEU A 170 15.61 6.72 -8.70
C LEU A 170 14.79 7.08 -9.94
N GLY A 171 13.76 7.93 -9.80
CA GLY A 171 12.92 8.38 -10.89
C GLY A 171 12.12 9.62 -10.49
N SER A 172 11.70 10.40 -11.48
CA SER A 172 10.86 11.59 -11.29
C SER A 172 10.00 11.85 -12.51
N GLY A 173 8.90 12.59 -12.34
CA GLY A 173 7.94 12.86 -13.41
C GLY A 173 7.20 11.61 -13.88
N LEU A 174 7.07 10.61 -13.01
CA LEU A 174 6.40 9.34 -13.29
C LEU A 174 4.89 9.55 -13.23
N THR A 175 4.17 9.05 -14.22
CA THR A 175 2.72 9.27 -14.34
C THR A 175 1.93 8.29 -13.48
N VAL A 176 0.83 8.81 -12.89
CA VAL A 176 -0.23 8.01 -12.27
C VAL A 176 -1.35 7.84 -13.30
N PRO A 177 -1.86 6.63 -13.55
CA PRO A 177 -2.94 6.42 -14.50
C PRO A 177 -4.24 7.09 -14.03
N PRO A 178 -5.19 7.35 -14.95
CA PRO A 178 -6.52 7.79 -14.55
C PRO A 178 -7.19 6.74 -13.67
N ASN A 179 -8.09 7.17 -12.79
CA ASN A 179 -8.95 6.22 -12.07
C ASN A 179 -9.97 5.59 -13.01
N ASN A 180 -10.59 4.50 -12.59
CA ASN A 180 -11.74 3.96 -13.30
C ASN A 180 -12.92 4.93 -13.20
N GLN A 181 -13.24 5.58 -14.31
CA GLN A 181 -14.33 6.53 -14.48
C GLN A 181 -15.43 5.97 -15.40
N GLY A 182 -15.58 4.66 -15.43
CA GLY A 182 -16.57 3.99 -16.26
C GLY A 182 -16.30 4.21 -17.75
N LEU A 183 -17.31 4.73 -18.47
CA LEU A 183 -17.21 4.94 -19.93
C LEU A 183 -16.15 5.97 -20.34
N VAL A 184 -15.77 6.88 -19.45
CA VAL A 184 -14.74 7.88 -19.73
C VAL A 184 -13.36 7.24 -19.86
N THR A 185 -13.09 6.19 -19.10
CA THR A 185 -11.87 5.39 -19.14
C THR A 185 -12.16 4.01 -19.71
N SER A 186 -12.53 3.97 -20.98
CA SER A 186 -13.11 2.81 -21.67
C SER A 186 -12.21 1.58 -21.70
N HIS A 187 -10.90 1.74 -21.56
CA HIS A 187 -9.96 0.63 -21.58
C HIS A 187 -9.86 -0.15 -20.26
N TYR A 188 -10.46 0.38 -19.17
CA TYR A 188 -10.59 -0.40 -17.93
C TYR A 188 -11.77 -1.36 -18.00
N ASN A 189 -11.51 -2.65 -17.97
CA ASN A 189 -12.48 -3.71 -17.66
C ASN A 189 -13.84 -3.63 -18.38
N GLN A 190 -13.85 -3.07 -19.59
CA GLN A 190 -15.07 -3.01 -20.39
C GLN A 190 -15.12 -4.14 -21.40
N ASN A 191 -16.28 -4.74 -21.55
CA ASN A 191 -16.54 -5.64 -22.66
C ASN A 191 -16.85 -4.84 -23.94
N GLU A 192 -17.04 -5.54 -25.06
CA GLU A 192 -17.39 -4.96 -26.36
C GLU A 192 -18.69 -4.13 -26.36
N ASN A 193 -19.55 -4.31 -25.35
CA ASN A 193 -20.78 -3.55 -25.16
C ASN A 193 -20.61 -2.36 -24.20
N GLY A 194 -19.40 -2.04 -23.75
CA GLY A 194 -19.11 -0.95 -22.84
C GLY A 194 -19.49 -1.21 -21.39
N ASN A 195 -19.85 -2.44 -21.00
CA ASN A 195 -20.15 -2.78 -19.63
C ASN A 195 -18.86 -2.99 -18.83
N SER A 196 -18.76 -2.34 -17.70
CA SER A 196 -17.64 -2.59 -16.77
C SER A 196 -17.72 -4.02 -16.24
N LEU A 197 -16.63 -4.74 -16.35
CA LEU A 197 -16.47 -6.08 -15.79
C LEU A 197 -15.30 -6.05 -14.78
N ALA A 198 -15.51 -6.70 -13.65
CA ALA A 198 -14.38 -7.03 -12.79
C ALA A 198 -13.43 -7.94 -13.59
N LYS A 199 -12.19 -7.52 -13.78
CA LYS A 199 -11.16 -8.35 -14.42
C LYS A 199 -10.44 -9.19 -13.38
N GLU A 200 -10.25 -10.45 -13.71
CA GLU A 200 -9.24 -11.25 -13.05
C GLU A 200 -7.84 -10.66 -13.35
N GLY A 201 -6.90 -10.89 -12.44
CA GLY A 201 -5.51 -10.50 -12.66
C GLY A 201 -4.95 -11.15 -13.93
N VAL A 202 -4.13 -10.45 -14.67
CA VAL A 202 -3.50 -10.96 -15.89
C VAL A 202 -2.16 -11.62 -15.57
N ASN A 203 -1.89 -12.77 -16.18
CA ASN A 203 -0.61 -13.46 -16.05
C ASN A 203 0.43 -12.98 -17.07
N ASP A 204 0.00 -12.33 -18.14
CA ASP A 204 0.83 -11.81 -19.20
C ASP A 204 0.75 -10.27 -19.22
N PRO A 205 1.89 -9.56 -19.09
CA PRO A 205 1.92 -8.09 -19.16
C PRO A 205 1.31 -7.51 -20.45
N SER A 206 1.31 -8.25 -21.56
CA SER A 206 0.68 -7.81 -22.83
C SER A 206 -0.86 -7.73 -22.76
N GLN A 207 -1.46 -8.31 -21.73
CA GLN A 207 -2.90 -8.27 -21.49
C GLN A 207 -3.33 -7.13 -20.56
N LEU A 208 -2.38 -6.34 -20.07
CA LEU A 208 -2.69 -5.14 -19.28
C LEU A 208 -3.42 -4.12 -20.16
N ASP A 209 -4.34 -3.40 -19.54
CA ASP A 209 -4.95 -2.25 -20.19
C ASP A 209 -3.89 -1.17 -20.49
N VAL A 210 -4.20 -0.27 -21.41
CA VAL A 210 -3.28 0.77 -21.87
C VAL A 210 -2.84 1.70 -20.73
N TYR A 211 -3.75 2.11 -19.86
CA TYR A 211 -3.44 3.02 -18.75
C TYR A 211 -2.46 2.39 -17.77
N THR A 212 -2.67 1.11 -17.43
CA THR A 212 -1.74 0.37 -16.56
C THR A 212 -0.39 0.19 -17.20
N SER A 213 -0.35 -0.27 -18.47
CA SER A 213 0.91 -0.57 -19.16
C SER A 213 1.76 0.68 -19.35
N GLU A 214 1.15 1.83 -19.64
CA GLU A 214 1.83 3.13 -19.80
C GLU A 214 2.30 3.73 -18.47
N SER A 215 1.75 3.27 -17.33
CA SER A 215 2.11 3.75 -15.97
C SER A 215 3.05 2.81 -15.21
N ILE A 216 3.50 1.72 -15.82
CA ILE A 216 4.56 0.88 -15.28
C ILE A 216 5.90 1.45 -15.75
N HIS A 217 6.66 2.04 -14.84
CA HIS A 217 7.89 2.74 -15.16
C HIS A 217 9.12 1.92 -14.78
N SER A 218 10.00 1.69 -15.76
CA SER A 218 11.36 1.25 -15.49
C SER A 218 12.20 2.46 -15.12
N ILE A 219 12.81 2.47 -13.96
CA ILE A 219 13.59 3.58 -13.42
C ILE A 219 15.03 3.18 -13.17
N ASN A 220 15.85 4.09 -12.66
CA ASN A 220 17.28 3.88 -12.47
C ASN A 220 17.58 2.55 -11.75
N ARG A 221 18.72 1.94 -12.01
CA ARG A 221 19.22 0.70 -11.40
C ARG A 221 18.33 -0.54 -11.60
N GLY A 222 17.45 -0.54 -12.58
CA GLY A 222 16.59 -1.69 -12.89
C GLY A 222 15.41 -1.87 -11.93
N TYR A 223 15.07 -0.86 -11.14
CA TYR A 223 13.80 -0.84 -10.42
C TYR A 223 12.63 -0.69 -11.40
N VAL A 224 11.49 -1.27 -11.03
CA VAL A 224 10.23 -1.07 -11.76
C VAL A 224 9.18 -0.62 -10.76
N VAL A 225 8.41 0.41 -11.11
CA VAL A 225 7.46 1.04 -10.19
C VAL A 225 6.14 1.35 -10.87
N PHE A 226 5.07 1.26 -10.10
CA PHE A 226 3.71 1.65 -10.45
C PHE A 226 3.08 2.36 -9.26
N ALA A 227 2.27 3.39 -9.52
CA ALA A 227 1.39 3.98 -8.54
C ALA A 227 0.05 4.34 -9.20
N GLY A 228 -1.08 3.94 -8.59
CA GLY A 228 -2.42 4.21 -9.13
C GLY A 228 -3.51 3.37 -8.49
N GLN A 229 -4.74 3.61 -8.92
CA GLN A 229 -5.90 2.88 -8.45
C GLN A 229 -5.87 1.40 -8.87
N ARG A 230 -6.21 0.50 -7.95
CA ARG A 230 -6.36 -0.95 -8.19
C ARG A 230 -7.54 -1.49 -7.38
N SER A 231 -8.08 -2.62 -7.81
CA SER A 231 -9.02 -3.36 -6.98
C SER A 231 -8.37 -3.69 -5.64
N ASP A 232 -9.16 -3.61 -4.58
CA ASP A 232 -8.71 -4.04 -3.27
C ASP A 232 -8.32 -5.53 -3.32
N GLY A 233 -7.10 -5.84 -2.87
CA GLY A 233 -6.54 -7.19 -2.89
C GLY A 233 -6.80 -7.99 -1.60
N PHE A 234 -7.56 -7.43 -0.67
CA PHE A 234 -7.89 -8.07 0.60
C PHE A 234 -9.30 -8.66 0.56
N TYR A 235 -9.39 -9.95 0.29
CA TYR A 235 -10.65 -10.69 0.15
C TYR A 235 -11.08 -11.26 1.50
N ALA A 236 -11.82 -10.48 2.31
CA ALA A 236 -12.25 -10.91 3.62
C ALA A 236 -13.71 -10.55 3.93
N ASN A 237 -14.36 -11.38 4.72
CA ASN A 237 -15.62 -11.02 5.37
C ASN A 237 -15.29 -10.28 6.68
N ILE A 238 -15.14 -8.96 6.57
CA ILE A 238 -14.75 -8.09 7.68
C ILE A 238 -15.73 -8.18 8.84
N GLN A 239 -17.03 -8.17 8.55
CA GLN A 239 -18.06 -8.24 9.58
C GLN A 239 -17.89 -9.50 10.43
N SER A 240 -17.72 -10.66 9.80
CA SER A 240 -17.55 -11.91 10.55
C SER A 240 -16.30 -11.95 11.40
N ILE A 241 -15.24 -11.31 10.96
CA ILE A 241 -13.97 -11.25 11.69
C ILE A 241 -14.12 -10.38 12.95
N PHE A 242 -14.75 -9.20 12.83
CA PHE A 242 -14.81 -8.23 13.92
C PHE A 242 -16.03 -8.40 14.83
N ASP A 243 -17.17 -8.82 14.29
CA ASP A 243 -18.38 -9.03 15.09
C ASP A 243 -18.38 -10.40 15.78
N LEU A 244 -17.38 -11.23 15.52
CA LEU A 244 -17.31 -12.62 16.00
C LEU A 244 -18.58 -13.40 15.65
N ASP A 245 -19.27 -12.99 14.58
CA ASP A 245 -20.57 -13.53 14.24
C ASP A 245 -20.42 -14.82 13.42
N THR A 246 -21.25 -15.71 13.67
CA THR A 246 -21.90 -16.87 13.04
C THR A 246 -21.30 -17.45 11.74
N THR A 247 -20.46 -16.76 11.01
CA THR A 247 -19.83 -17.22 9.77
C THR A 247 -18.87 -18.38 9.96
N PHE A 248 -18.39 -18.58 11.18
CA PHE A 248 -17.61 -19.77 11.51
C PHE A 248 -18.48 -21.02 11.71
N SER A 249 -19.79 -20.90 11.76
CA SER A 249 -20.71 -21.98 12.08
C SER A 249 -21.77 -22.27 11.02
N GLY A 250 -21.84 -21.50 9.92
CA GLY A 250 -22.87 -21.65 8.90
C GLY A 250 -22.40 -22.30 7.60
N PRO A 251 -23.30 -22.93 6.84
CA PRO A 251 -23.01 -23.48 5.51
C PRO A 251 -22.88 -22.41 4.42
N GLU A 252 -22.87 -21.13 4.78
CA GLU A 252 -22.82 -20.02 3.85
C GLU A 252 -21.46 -19.90 3.19
N LYS A 253 -21.47 -19.53 1.92
CA LYS A 253 -20.22 -19.26 1.19
C LYS A 253 -19.51 -18.06 1.82
N PRO A 254 -18.17 -18.09 1.88
CA PRO A 254 -17.41 -16.92 2.27
C PRO A 254 -17.84 -15.71 1.43
N LEU A 255 -18.06 -14.58 2.10
CA LEU A 255 -18.43 -13.31 1.48
C LEU A 255 -17.22 -12.38 1.53
N ASP A 256 -16.87 -11.82 0.40
CA ASP A 256 -15.90 -10.75 0.33
C ASP A 256 -16.62 -9.40 0.53
N THR A 257 -16.40 -8.75 1.68
CA THR A 257 -17.01 -7.45 1.99
C THR A 257 -16.25 -6.26 1.40
N GLN A 258 -15.07 -6.52 0.80
CA GLN A 258 -14.28 -5.53 0.06
C GLN A 258 -14.56 -5.59 -1.46
N ALA A 259 -15.40 -6.55 -1.88
CA ALA A 259 -15.72 -6.74 -3.30
C ALA A 259 -16.31 -5.46 -3.92
N GLY A 260 -15.73 -5.04 -5.05
CA GLY A 260 -16.18 -3.87 -5.80
C GLY A 260 -15.54 -2.54 -5.36
N PHE A 261 -14.79 -2.52 -4.27
CA PHE A 261 -14.00 -1.35 -3.89
C PHE A 261 -12.61 -1.38 -4.52
N ASN A 262 -12.07 -0.18 -4.70
CA ASN A 262 -10.68 0.04 -5.09
C ASN A 262 -9.88 0.67 -3.96
N VAL A 263 -8.58 0.69 -4.14
CA VAL A 263 -7.58 1.36 -3.30
C VAL A 263 -6.57 2.06 -4.20
N HIS A 264 -5.84 3.03 -3.67
CA HIS A 264 -4.61 3.49 -4.32
C HIS A 264 -3.45 2.61 -3.91
N MET A 265 -2.71 2.11 -4.90
CA MET A 265 -1.59 1.18 -4.67
C MET A 265 -0.28 1.75 -5.19
N ILE A 266 0.77 1.61 -4.40
CA ILE A 266 2.16 1.82 -4.80
C ILE A 266 2.81 0.45 -4.86
N ALA A 267 3.32 0.04 -6.02
CA ALA A 267 4.04 -1.21 -6.20
C ALA A 267 5.48 -0.93 -6.66
N LEU A 268 6.45 -1.52 -5.97
CA LEU A 268 7.88 -1.36 -6.25
C LEU A 268 8.56 -2.73 -6.39
N ASN A 269 9.14 -2.99 -7.54
CA ASN A 269 10.05 -4.11 -7.77
C ASN A 269 11.48 -3.65 -7.47
N ILE A 270 12.03 -4.16 -6.39
CA ILE A 270 13.39 -3.88 -5.92
C ILE A 270 14.30 -5.00 -6.40
N PRO A 271 15.31 -4.75 -7.28
CA PRO A 271 16.27 -5.78 -7.62
C PRO A 271 16.93 -6.35 -6.36
N VAL A 272 16.97 -7.68 -6.21
CA VAL A 272 17.54 -8.33 -5.01
C VAL A 272 18.99 -7.92 -4.79
N SER A 273 19.73 -7.61 -5.83
CA SER A 273 21.11 -7.08 -5.76
C SER A 273 21.21 -5.74 -5.02
N GLU A 274 20.14 -4.97 -4.94
CA GLU A 274 20.07 -3.67 -4.26
C GLU A 274 19.82 -3.79 -2.74
N LEU A 275 19.58 -5.02 -2.23
CA LEU A 275 19.32 -5.32 -0.82
C LEU A 275 20.57 -5.74 -0.02
N GLY A 276 21.76 -5.53 -0.58
CA GLY A 276 23.02 -5.76 0.14
C GLY A 276 23.49 -7.21 0.27
N GLY A 277 22.91 -8.15 -0.48
CA GLY A 277 23.33 -9.56 -0.52
C GLY A 277 22.89 -10.40 0.69
N ASP A 278 22.23 -9.84 1.68
CA ASP A 278 21.56 -10.61 2.74
C ASP A 278 20.25 -11.19 2.19
N SER A 279 20.00 -12.46 2.49
CA SER A 279 18.75 -13.15 2.09
C SER A 279 17.59 -12.89 3.06
N ARG A 280 17.84 -12.19 4.17
CA ARG A 280 16.86 -11.86 5.20
C ARG A 280 16.52 -10.38 5.16
N TRP A 281 15.25 -10.08 5.03
CA TRP A 281 14.74 -8.70 5.02
C TRP A 281 13.29 -8.67 5.54
N LEU A 282 12.93 -7.52 6.10
CA LEU A 282 11.59 -7.18 6.53
C LEU A 282 11.15 -5.89 5.82
N ALA A 283 9.99 -5.93 5.19
CA ALA A 283 9.37 -4.74 4.62
C ALA A 283 8.35 -4.16 5.60
N SER A 284 8.37 -2.85 5.77
CA SER A 284 7.36 -2.12 6.52
C SER A 284 7.02 -0.81 5.80
N MET A 285 5.85 -0.26 6.07
CA MET A 285 5.46 1.05 5.59
C MET A 285 5.22 1.99 6.75
N ARG A 286 5.67 3.23 6.58
CA ARG A 286 5.30 4.35 7.46
C ARG A 286 4.84 5.52 6.61
N GLN A 287 3.90 6.27 7.15
CA GLN A 287 3.48 7.55 6.59
C GLN A 287 3.96 8.67 7.48
N ARG A 288 4.36 9.76 6.87
CA ARG A 288 4.72 10.98 7.57
C ARG A 288 4.03 12.14 6.87
N LEU A 289 3.20 12.86 7.60
CA LEU A 289 2.72 14.16 7.14
C LEU A 289 3.93 15.05 6.93
N ALA A 290 4.12 15.54 5.72
CA ALA A 290 5.10 16.58 5.46
C ALA A 290 4.61 17.81 6.24
N LYS A 291 5.33 18.21 7.29
CA LYS A 291 5.11 19.54 7.88
C LYS A 291 5.54 20.55 6.83
N LEU A 292 4.58 21.34 6.35
CA LEU A 292 4.81 22.57 5.59
C LEU A 292 5.61 23.55 6.43
#